data_5e2c4e1ae2f166f4e2e4425eb4ba83b9
#
_entry.id   5e2c4e1ae2f166f4e2e4425eb4ba83b9
#
_cell.length_a   1.000
_cell.length_b   1.000
_cell.length_c   1.000
_cell.angle_alpha   90.00
_cell.angle_beta   90.00
_cell.angle_gamma   90.00
#
_symmetry.space_group_name_H-M   'P 1'
#
loop_
_entity.id
_entity.type
_entity.pdbx_description
1 polymer ?
#
loop_
_entity_poly.entity_id
_entity_poly.type
_entity_poly.pdbx_seq_one_letter_code
_entity_poly.pdbx_strand_id
1 'polypeptide(L)'
;MKIVVMSILIDDQQKALDFYTGKLGFAPKADFPVGEHRWLTIVSPENTDEIEISLEPDVHPAAGTFKSALLADGIPWTSFGVDDVEAEHKRLSALGVRFTQPPVNMGPVITAVFDDTCGNLIQIAQRL
;
A
#
# COMPACT_ATOMS: atom_id res chain seq x y z
N MET A 1 9.84 16.00 -17.28
CA MET A 1 8.70 15.25 -16.72
C MET A 1 9.21 14.46 -15.51
N LYS A 2 8.47 14.46 -14.40
CA LYS A 2 8.85 13.65 -13.23
C LYS A 2 7.61 13.03 -12.58
N ILE A 3 7.78 11.91 -11.89
CA ILE A 3 6.70 11.25 -11.16
C ILE A 3 6.46 12.05 -9.87
N VAL A 4 5.22 12.48 -9.65
CA VAL A 4 4.85 13.25 -8.45
C VAL A 4 3.77 12.56 -7.63
N VAL A 5 2.84 11.82 -8.27
CA VAL A 5 1.75 11.11 -7.60
C VAL A 5 1.56 9.74 -8.24
N MET A 6 1.34 8.74 -7.41
CA MET A 6 0.87 7.41 -7.81
C MET A 6 -0.38 7.08 -7.02
N SER A 7 -1.33 6.37 -7.61
CA SER A 7 -2.63 6.08 -6.97
C SER A 7 -2.71 4.66 -6.46
N ILE A 8 -3.34 4.49 -5.30
CA ILE A 8 -3.85 3.20 -4.82
C ILE A 8 -5.36 3.35 -4.68
N LEU A 9 -6.12 2.49 -5.37
CA LEU A 9 -7.57 2.47 -5.24
C LEU A 9 -7.96 1.72 -3.96
N ILE A 10 -8.78 2.36 -3.11
CA ILE A 10 -9.16 1.82 -1.80
C ILE A 10 -10.67 1.93 -1.61
N ASP A 11 -11.23 1.06 -0.79
CA ASP A 11 -12.67 1.01 -0.55
C ASP A 11 -13.16 2.07 0.45
N ASP A 12 -12.33 2.50 1.38
CA ASP A 12 -12.66 3.46 2.43
C ASP A 12 -11.44 4.31 2.76
N GLN A 13 -11.51 5.61 2.51
CA GLN A 13 -10.36 6.50 2.65
C GLN A 13 -9.85 6.61 4.09
N GLN A 14 -10.73 6.69 5.09
CA GLN A 14 -10.29 6.79 6.48
C GLN A 14 -9.65 5.48 6.96
N LYS A 15 -10.25 4.36 6.63
CA LYS A 15 -9.68 3.04 6.94
C LYS A 15 -8.30 2.87 6.29
N ALA A 16 -8.16 3.29 5.04
CA ALA A 16 -6.87 3.25 4.34
C ALA A 16 -5.83 4.16 5.00
N LEU A 17 -6.20 5.39 5.34
CA LEU A 17 -5.30 6.30 6.05
C LEU A 17 -4.80 5.68 7.36
N ASP A 18 -5.71 5.12 8.14
CA ASP A 18 -5.38 4.49 9.44
C ASP A 18 -4.43 3.30 9.24
N PHE A 19 -4.65 2.49 8.21
CA PHE A 19 -3.81 1.33 7.93
C PHE A 19 -2.42 1.76 7.43
N TYR A 20 -2.36 2.60 6.41
CA TYR A 20 -1.09 2.98 5.78
C TYR A 20 -0.22 3.84 6.68
N THR A 21 -0.80 4.66 7.55
CA THR A 21 -0.03 5.45 8.52
C THR A 21 0.22 4.70 9.83
N GLY A 22 -0.82 4.10 10.42
CA GLY A 22 -0.74 3.48 11.74
C GLY A 22 0.01 2.15 11.75
N LYS A 23 -0.11 1.35 10.69
CA LYS A 23 0.56 0.05 10.60
C LYS A 23 1.81 0.09 9.74
N LEU A 24 1.74 0.68 8.54
CA LEU A 24 2.89 0.71 7.63
C LEU A 24 3.89 1.82 7.95
N GLY A 25 3.47 2.88 8.64
CA GLY A 25 4.37 3.95 9.06
C GLY A 25 4.55 5.07 8.06
N PHE A 26 3.71 5.15 7.01
CA PHE A 26 3.71 6.31 6.12
C PHE A 26 3.22 7.56 6.84
N ALA A 27 3.61 8.73 6.35
CA ALA A 27 3.18 10.01 6.88
C ALA A 27 2.05 10.59 6.03
N PRO A 28 0.97 11.15 6.64
CA PRO A 28 -0.04 11.86 5.88
C PRO A 28 0.53 13.16 5.33
N LYS A 29 0.15 13.55 4.11
CA LYS A 29 0.61 14.79 3.49
C LYS A 29 -0.53 15.73 3.17
N ALA A 30 -1.43 15.37 2.26
CA ALA A 30 -2.58 16.16 1.90
C ALA A 30 -3.86 15.49 2.39
N ASP A 31 -4.80 16.28 2.87
CA ASP A 31 -6.10 15.79 3.30
C ASP A 31 -7.09 16.96 3.28
N PHE A 32 -7.82 17.09 2.19
CA PHE A 32 -8.86 18.11 2.06
C PHE A 32 -10.01 17.61 1.20
N PRO A 33 -11.24 18.13 1.43
CA PRO A 33 -12.40 17.65 0.70
C PRO A 33 -12.38 18.04 -0.77
N VAL A 34 -12.79 17.10 -1.63
CA VAL A 34 -13.04 17.31 -3.06
C VAL A 34 -14.35 16.61 -3.39
N GLY A 35 -15.44 17.37 -3.51
CA GLY A 35 -16.77 16.79 -3.69
C GLY A 35 -17.16 15.90 -2.51
N GLU A 36 -17.57 14.69 -2.80
CA GLU A 36 -17.97 13.68 -1.78
C GLU A 36 -16.77 12.95 -1.16
N HIS A 37 -15.58 13.16 -1.69
CA HIS A 37 -14.38 12.44 -1.29
C HIS A 37 -13.31 13.38 -0.78
N ARG A 38 -12.14 12.84 -0.49
CA ARG A 38 -10.98 13.60 -0.01
C ARG A 38 -9.83 13.47 -1.01
N TRP A 39 -9.13 14.57 -1.26
CA TRP A 39 -7.78 14.46 -1.79
C TRP A 39 -6.88 14.07 -0.62
N LEU A 40 -6.47 12.82 -0.62
CA LEU A 40 -5.80 12.21 0.51
C LEU A 40 -4.51 11.57 0.03
N THR A 41 -3.38 12.07 0.52
CA THR A 41 -2.08 11.53 0.13
C THR A 41 -1.23 11.17 1.34
N ILE A 42 -0.36 10.20 1.12
CA ILE A 42 0.66 9.75 2.06
C ILE A 42 2.03 9.83 1.40
N VAL A 43 3.08 9.91 2.20
CA VAL A 43 4.47 9.97 1.75
C VAL A 43 5.34 9.07 2.61
N SER A 44 6.49 8.65 2.07
CA SER A 44 7.52 7.98 2.86
C SER A 44 8.06 8.96 3.92
N PRO A 45 8.16 8.54 5.19
CA PRO A 45 8.63 9.44 6.25
C PRO A 45 10.09 9.91 6.06
N GLU A 46 10.90 9.11 5.35
CA GLU A 46 12.27 9.48 5.03
C GLU A 46 12.37 10.53 3.92
N ASN A 47 11.29 10.74 3.15
CA ASN A 47 11.32 11.61 1.98
C ASN A 47 9.95 12.24 1.69
N THR A 48 9.59 13.23 2.50
CA THR A 48 8.26 13.83 2.50
C THR A 48 7.99 14.80 1.34
N ASP A 49 9.01 15.17 0.58
CA ASP A 49 8.91 16.17 -0.50
C ASP A 49 8.94 15.55 -1.90
N GLU A 50 9.01 14.24 -2.00
CA GLU A 50 9.05 13.54 -3.29
C GLU A 50 7.68 13.00 -3.71
N ILE A 51 7.63 11.71 -4.01
CA ILE A 51 6.43 11.08 -4.57
C ILE A 51 5.37 10.91 -3.49
N GLU A 52 4.16 11.39 -3.79
CA GLU A 52 2.99 11.12 -2.97
C GLU A 52 2.24 9.91 -3.50
N ILE A 53 1.59 9.19 -2.61
CA ILE A 53 0.60 8.18 -2.97
C ILE A 53 -0.78 8.74 -2.63
N SER A 54 -1.65 8.86 -3.64
CA SER A 54 -3.04 9.22 -3.41
C SER A 54 -3.87 7.97 -3.09
N LEU A 55 -4.58 8.02 -1.97
CA LEU A 55 -5.52 6.99 -1.56
C LEU A 55 -6.88 7.34 -2.15
N GLU A 56 -7.21 6.76 -3.31
CA GLU A 56 -8.36 7.15 -4.10
C GLU A 56 -9.52 6.17 -3.94
N PRO A 57 -10.77 6.69 -3.84
CA PRO A 57 -11.95 5.82 -3.79
C PRO A 57 -12.07 4.95 -5.05
N ASP A 58 -12.41 3.70 -4.86
CA ASP A 58 -12.59 2.71 -5.93
C ASP A 58 -14.01 2.71 -6.50
N VAL A 59 -14.62 3.89 -6.62
CA VAL A 59 -16.04 4.04 -7.00
C VAL A 59 -16.31 3.88 -8.49
N HIS A 60 -15.28 3.88 -9.33
CA HIS A 60 -15.50 3.64 -10.77
C HIS A 60 -16.02 2.21 -10.97
N PRO A 61 -17.03 2.01 -11.86
CA PRO A 61 -17.63 0.67 -12.06
C PRO A 61 -16.65 -0.44 -12.43
N ALA A 62 -15.54 -0.10 -13.10
CA ALA A 62 -14.51 -1.07 -13.47
C ALA A 62 -13.54 -1.41 -12.32
N ALA A 63 -13.49 -0.60 -11.28
CA ALA A 63 -12.50 -0.74 -10.21
C ALA A 63 -12.70 -2.02 -9.39
N GLY A 64 -13.93 -2.31 -8.99
CA GLY A 64 -14.27 -3.50 -8.22
C GLY A 64 -13.91 -4.80 -8.95
N THR A 65 -14.23 -4.89 -10.23
CA THR A 65 -13.89 -6.05 -11.06
C THR A 65 -12.38 -6.22 -11.19
N PHE A 66 -11.66 -5.14 -11.46
CA PHE A 66 -10.21 -5.17 -11.61
C PHE A 66 -9.51 -5.55 -10.29
N LYS A 67 -9.86 -4.89 -9.20
CA LYS A 67 -9.28 -5.18 -7.88
C LYS A 67 -9.55 -6.62 -7.45
N SER A 68 -10.79 -7.10 -7.64
CA SER A 68 -11.16 -8.47 -7.28
C SER A 68 -10.38 -9.50 -8.10
N ALA A 69 -10.14 -9.24 -9.38
CA ALA A 69 -9.37 -10.11 -10.24
C ALA A 69 -7.90 -10.19 -9.79
N LEU A 70 -7.28 -9.06 -9.49
CA LEU A 70 -5.91 -9.04 -8.97
C LEU A 70 -5.80 -9.78 -7.64
N LEU A 71 -6.74 -9.52 -6.74
CA LEU A 71 -6.78 -10.16 -5.43
C LEU A 71 -6.91 -11.68 -5.54
N ALA A 72 -7.83 -12.15 -6.39
CA ALA A 72 -8.06 -13.59 -6.63
C ALA A 72 -6.83 -14.28 -7.22
N ASP A 73 -6.10 -13.59 -8.08
CA ASP A 73 -4.90 -14.12 -8.73
C ASP A 73 -3.62 -13.92 -7.90
N GLY A 74 -3.72 -13.32 -6.72
CA GLY A 74 -2.58 -13.10 -5.83
C GLY A 74 -1.60 -12.03 -6.35
N ILE A 75 -2.07 -11.10 -7.19
CA ILE A 75 -1.23 -10.07 -7.81
C ILE A 75 -1.22 -8.81 -6.94
N PRO A 76 -0.05 -8.39 -6.42
CA PRO A 76 0.04 -7.15 -5.67
C PRO A 76 -0.25 -5.92 -6.53
N TRP A 77 -0.95 -4.94 -5.93
CA TRP A 77 -1.19 -3.65 -6.56
C TRP A 77 0.11 -2.88 -6.77
N THR A 78 0.97 -2.89 -5.76
CA THR A 78 2.26 -2.19 -5.80
C THR A 78 3.26 -2.86 -4.86
N SER A 79 4.50 -2.36 -4.87
CA SER A 79 5.59 -2.86 -4.04
C SER A 79 6.29 -1.71 -3.33
N PHE A 80 6.54 -1.87 -2.03
CA PHE A 80 7.33 -0.92 -1.24
C PHE A 80 8.68 -1.53 -0.87
N GLY A 81 9.72 -0.69 -0.92
CA GLY A 81 11.06 -1.10 -0.50
C GLY A 81 11.22 -1.06 1.01
N VAL A 82 11.84 -2.10 1.57
CA VAL A 82 12.21 -2.16 2.99
C VAL A 82 13.66 -2.66 3.10
N ASP A 83 14.31 -2.35 4.23
CA ASP A 83 15.69 -2.78 4.46
C ASP A 83 15.78 -4.26 4.87
N ASP A 84 14.74 -4.78 5.53
CA ASP A 84 14.71 -6.15 6.05
C ASP A 84 13.27 -6.68 6.01
N VAL A 85 12.97 -7.52 5.03
CA VAL A 85 11.63 -8.10 4.84
C VAL A 85 11.24 -9.02 6.00
N GLU A 86 12.19 -9.79 6.56
CA GLU A 86 11.91 -10.68 7.69
C GLU A 86 11.49 -9.89 8.94
N ALA A 87 12.22 -8.81 9.23
CA ALA A 87 11.90 -7.93 10.35
C ALA A 87 10.54 -7.24 10.16
N GLU A 88 10.25 -6.73 8.97
CA GLU A 88 8.96 -6.12 8.66
C GLU A 88 7.82 -7.12 8.71
N HIS A 89 8.00 -8.32 8.19
CA HIS A 89 7.02 -9.40 8.30
C HIS A 89 6.66 -9.68 9.77
N LYS A 90 7.66 -9.78 10.62
CA LYS A 90 7.46 -10.01 12.04
C LYS A 90 6.73 -8.84 12.71
N ARG A 91 7.17 -7.61 12.43
CA ARG A 91 6.57 -6.39 13.00
C ARG A 91 5.11 -6.23 12.60
N LEU A 92 4.82 -6.33 11.30
CA LEU A 92 3.47 -6.17 10.76
C LEU A 92 2.53 -7.31 11.21
N SER A 93 3.04 -8.54 11.26
CA SER A 93 2.24 -9.68 11.77
C SER A 93 1.85 -9.47 13.22
N ALA A 94 2.74 -8.93 14.06
CA ALA A 94 2.43 -8.60 15.45
C ALA A 94 1.37 -7.50 15.58
N LEU A 95 1.24 -6.63 14.59
CA LEU A 95 0.19 -5.60 14.50
C LEU A 95 -1.12 -6.12 13.90
N GLY A 96 -1.20 -7.42 13.57
CA GLY A 96 -2.39 -8.04 13.01
C GLY A 96 -2.51 -7.95 11.50
N VAL A 97 -1.48 -7.53 10.78
CA VAL A 97 -1.47 -7.53 9.32
C VAL A 97 -1.42 -8.96 8.80
N ARG A 98 -2.31 -9.30 7.86
CA ARG A 98 -2.41 -10.66 7.31
C ARG A 98 -1.53 -10.77 6.06
N PHE A 99 -0.50 -11.59 6.14
CA PHE A 99 0.33 -11.93 4.98
C PHE A 99 -0.29 -13.09 4.21
N THR A 100 -0.36 -12.94 2.89
CA THR A 100 -0.78 -14.02 1.98
C THR A 100 0.43 -14.77 1.44
N GLN A 101 1.60 -14.14 1.45
CA GLN A 101 2.88 -14.77 1.15
C GLN A 101 3.90 -14.37 2.22
N PRO A 102 4.46 -15.35 2.96
CA PRO A 102 5.56 -15.07 3.87
C PRO A 102 6.83 -14.70 3.11
N PRO A 103 7.91 -14.25 3.78
CA PRO A 103 9.16 -13.93 3.10
C PRO A 103 9.66 -15.06 2.21
N VAL A 104 9.98 -14.73 0.97
CA VAL A 104 10.54 -15.65 -0.03
C VAL A 104 11.77 -15.01 -0.65
N ASN A 105 12.88 -15.74 -0.61
CA ASN A 105 14.10 -15.34 -1.31
C ASN A 105 13.99 -15.72 -2.79
N MET A 106 14.00 -14.71 -3.65
CA MET A 106 13.87 -14.89 -5.10
C MET A 106 15.20 -14.66 -5.84
N GLY A 107 16.33 -14.67 -5.13
CA GLY A 107 17.65 -14.43 -5.69
C GLY A 107 18.10 -12.98 -5.47
N PRO A 108 17.76 -12.03 -6.37
CA PRO A 108 18.18 -10.63 -6.22
C PRO A 108 17.33 -9.85 -5.20
N VAL A 109 16.19 -10.40 -4.79
CA VAL A 109 15.27 -9.77 -3.83
C VAL A 109 14.67 -10.79 -2.88
N ILE A 110 14.30 -10.34 -1.68
CA ILE A 110 13.39 -11.04 -0.77
C ILE A 110 12.08 -10.30 -0.82
N THR A 111 10.96 -11.00 -0.96
CA THR A 111 9.62 -10.40 -1.00
C THR A 111 8.68 -11.05 -0.01
N ALA A 112 7.67 -10.29 0.41
CA ALA A 112 6.51 -10.79 1.14
C ALA A 112 5.27 -10.02 0.66
N VAL A 113 4.09 -10.59 0.84
CA VAL A 113 2.84 -9.98 0.36
C VAL A 113 1.81 -10.01 1.48
N PHE A 114 1.13 -8.89 1.69
CA PHE A 114 0.08 -8.77 2.70
C PHE A 114 -1.18 -8.11 2.14
N ASP A 115 -2.28 -8.29 2.86
CA ASP A 115 -3.58 -7.69 2.59
C ASP A 115 -3.64 -6.31 3.26
N ASP A 116 -3.97 -5.27 2.48
CA ASP A 116 -4.08 -3.90 3.02
C ASP A 116 -5.45 -3.61 3.66
N THR A 117 -6.34 -4.58 3.71
CA THR A 117 -7.73 -4.47 4.18
C THR A 117 -8.63 -3.58 3.33
N CYS A 118 -8.10 -2.98 2.28
CA CYS A 118 -8.81 -2.05 1.39
C CYS A 118 -9.05 -2.62 0.00
N GLY A 119 -8.92 -3.94 -0.15
CA GLY A 119 -9.14 -4.67 -1.40
C GLY A 119 -7.88 -4.91 -2.22
N ASN A 120 -6.71 -4.64 -1.68
CA ASN A 120 -5.44 -4.84 -2.38
C ASN A 120 -4.51 -5.79 -1.66
N LEU A 121 -3.67 -6.46 -2.43
CA LEU A 121 -2.43 -7.05 -1.93
C LEU A 121 -1.29 -6.07 -2.15
N ILE A 122 -0.39 -5.99 -1.19
CA ILE A 122 0.79 -5.13 -1.23
C ILE A 122 2.03 -5.99 -1.04
N GLN A 123 3.01 -5.78 -1.88
CA GLN A 123 4.30 -6.43 -1.74
C GLN A 123 5.28 -5.54 -0.98
N ILE A 124 6.09 -6.12 -0.12
CA ILE A 124 7.32 -5.49 0.35
C ILE A 124 8.51 -6.24 -0.21
N ALA A 125 9.58 -5.51 -0.52
CA ALA A 125 10.75 -6.05 -1.17
C ALA A 125 12.04 -5.49 -0.58
N GLN A 126 13.01 -6.38 -0.36
CA GLN A 126 14.37 -6.06 0.05
C GLN A 126 15.30 -6.46 -1.08
N ARG A 127 16.08 -5.51 -1.58
CA ARG A 127 17.14 -5.80 -2.57
C ARG A 127 18.36 -6.36 -1.86
N LEU A 128 18.89 -7.44 -2.40
CA LEU A 128 20.10 -8.09 -1.89
C LEU A 128 21.36 -7.62 -2.62
#